data_05191c999d66b9b0326f4caf8ca028e9
#
_entry.id   05191c999d66b9b0326f4caf8ca028e9
#
_cell.length_a   1.000
_cell.length_b   1.000
_cell.length_c   1.000
_cell.angle_alpha   90.00
_cell.angle_beta   90.00
_cell.angle_gamma   90.00
#
_symmetry.space_group_name_H-M   'P 1'
#
loop_
_entity.id
_entity.type
_entity.pdbx_description
1 polymer ?
#
loop_
_entity_poly.entity_id
_entity_poly.type
_entity_poly.pdbx_seq_one_letter_code
_entity_poly.pdbx_strand_id
1 'polypeptide(L)'
;EDISLPMIGENWDCFYDENYTYQWEYTYQWEDGKLSIFDGENCLYVLEYPTDKWYVNGNNACLENGIFYGASVMNGYAQPDSCFMFAYDLENEKLLWRSADQTYNSMNFLVKGDVIFCGYGFTAEDDYLYQLDKNTGEVIDRLPLKKMPDLMAEKDDRLYVHTYSYDYVIEIGNHTEINQIYLNAVEELENTGYLPNGDYCYVDNGTGFEKQKELAYPNEFVIYDINDDGIDELLIGIEGTCNSDSAQYIYRFSEKKEEFELLFDYYYGCRFYENGLIYAPASHSGYTYNDDFWPYEVYKYNEMGNMYERIASVEELDLNACPESKDNFPFKDDKDGDKKIYFVRFYEDSLRLDEGEYNDWKEKLFESDLFELNWHTLS
;
A
#
# COMPACT_ATOMS: atom_id res chain seq x y z
N GLU A 1 -20.68 -8.10 16.74
CA GLU A 1 -21.43 -6.98 17.34
C GLU A 1 -22.18 -6.30 16.22
N ASP A 2 -23.51 -6.09 16.42
CA ASP A 2 -24.32 -5.32 15.46
C ASP A 2 -23.83 -3.86 15.50
N ILE A 3 -22.99 -3.51 14.54
CA ILE A 3 -22.56 -2.14 14.32
C ILE A 3 -23.70 -1.45 13.61
N SER A 4 -24.55 -0.75 14.37
CA SER A 4 -25.49 0.17 13.76
C SER A 4 -24.70 1.34 13.20
N LEU A 5 -24.66 1.45 11.87
CA LEU A 5 -24.20 2.68 11.22
C LEU A 5 -24.90 3.87 11.91
N PRO A 6 -24.20 4.98 12.14
CA PRO A 6 -24.85 6.18 12.63
C PRO A 6 -26.05 6.44 11.73
N MET A 7 -27.26 6.53 12.32
CA MET A 7 -28.49 6.80 11.57
C MET A 7 -28.30 8.14 10.86
N ILE A 8 -27.92 8.06 9.61
CA ILE A 8 -27.95 9.15 8.67
C ILE A 8 -29.43 9.23 8.30
N GLY A 9 -30.11 10.26 8.73
CA GLY A 9 -31.55 10.44 8.77
C GLY A 9 -32.42 9.70 7.76
N GLU A 10 -33.73 9.66 7.96
CA GLU A 10 -34.69 8.92 7.12
C GLU A 10 -34.66 9.34 5.62
N ASN A 11 -34.00 10.43 5.27
CA ASN A 11 -33.80 10.90 3.91
C ASN A 11 -32.35 10.72 3.49
N TRP A 12 -32.14 10.02 2.41
CA TRP A 12 -30.86 9.85 1.70
C TRP A 12 -30.25 11.18 1.23
N ASP A 13 -30.94 12.29 1.45
CA ASP A 13 -30.51 13.66 1.16
C ASP A 13 -29.47 14.21 2.15
N CYS A 14 -29.10 13.46 3.19
CA CYS A 14 -28.21 13.91 4.26
C CYS A 14 -26.70 13.75 3.94
N PHE A 15 -26.34 13.44 2.71
CA PHE A 15 -24.95 13.32 2.27
C PHE A 15 -24.42 14.61 1.62
N TYR A 16 -25.17 15.66 1.73
CA TYR A 16 -24.78 16.98 1.26
C TYR A 16 -24.04 17.73 2.34
N ASP A 17 -23.15 18.59 1.89
CA ASP A 17 -22.57 19.63 2.69
C ASP A 17 -23.69 20.35 3.52
N GLU A 18 -23.59 20.30 4.83
CA GLU A 18 -24.62 20.89 5.72
C GLU A 18 -24.74 22.41 5.54
N ASN A 19 -23.76 23.05 4.90
CA ASN A 19 -23.67 24.50 4.75
C ASN A 19 -24.30 25.02 3.46
N TYR A 20 -24.41 24.19 2.43
CA TYR A 20 -24.83 24.64 1.10
C TYR A 20 -25.90 23.75 0.49
N THR A 21 -26.72 24.33 -0.38
CA THR A 21 -27.69 23.61 -1.19
C THR A 21 -27.27 23.63 -2.65
N TYR A 22 -27.33 22.48 -3.28
CA TYR A 22 -26.94 22.28 -4.68
C TYR A 22 -28.15 21.98 -5.53
N GLN A 23 -28.32 22.68 -6.64
CA GLN A 23 -29.39 22.46 -7.59
C GLN A 23 -28.83 22.16 -8.99
N TRP A 24 -29.17 20.98 -9.48
CA TRP A 24 -28.73 20.47 -10.77
C TRP A 24 -29.81 20.69 -11.81
N GLU A 25 -29.45 21.29 -12.91
CA GLU A 25 -30.29 21.46 -14.08
C GLU A 25 -29.65 20.77 -15.28
N TYR A 26 -30.41 19.88 -15.93
CA TYR A 26 -29.99 19.19 -17.15
C TYR A 26 -30.82 19.70 -18.31
N THR A 27 -30.19 19.90 -19.46
CA THR A 27 -30.95 20.15 -20.70
C THR A 27 -31.51 18.84 -21.24
N TYR A 28 -32.67 18.89 -21.88
CA TYR A 28 -33.31 17.70 -22.46
C TYR A 28 -32.49 17.03 -23.58
N GLN A 29 -31.48 17.68 -24.06
CA GLN A 29 -30.61 17.18 -25.13
C GLN A 29 -29.27 16.65 -24.65
N TRP A 30 -28.97 16.69 -23.35
CA TRP A 30 -27.71 16.24 -22.75
C TRP A 30 -26.44 16.92 -23.31
N GLU A 31 -26.60 18.15 -23.88
CA GLU A 31 -25.48 18.86 -24.46
C GLU A 31 -24.68 19.65 -23.42
N ASP A 32 -25.40 20.26 -22.46
CA ASP A 32 -24.81 21.05 -21.37
C ASP A 32 -25.53 20.82 -20.06
N GLY A 33 -24.79 20.81 -18.96
CA GLY A 33 -25.31 20.75 -17.60
C GLY A 33 -25.01 22.03 -16.84
N LYS A 34 -25.84 22.32 -15.87
CA LYS A 34 -25.69 23.47 -14.99
C LYS A 34 -25.88 23.07 -13.55
N LEU A 35 -24.94 23.48 -12.71
CA LEU A 35 -25.01 23.35 -11.27
C LEU A 35 -25.12 24.74 -10.65
N SER A 36 -26.16 24.96 -9.85
CA SER A 36 -26.29 26.17 -9.03
C SER A 36 -26.08 25.83 -7.55
N ILE A 37 -25.24 26.60 -6.88
CA ILE A 37 -24.87 26.42 -5.47
C ILE A 37 -25.46 27.57 -4.67
N PHE A 38 -26.21 27.27 -3.60
CA PHE A 38 -26.94 28.23 -2.80
C PHE A 38 -26.50 28.22 -1.34
N ASP A 39 -26.45 29.41 -0.74
CA ASP A 39 -26.44 29.60 0.68
C ASP A 39 -27.88 30.12 1.07
N GLY A 40 -28.70 29.25 1.63
CA GLY A 40 -30.09 29.49 1.82
C GLY A 40 -30.81 29.80 0.50
N GLU A 41 -31.35 31.02 0.39
CA GLU A 41 -32.04 31.49 -0.86
C GLU A 41 -31.09 32.21 -1.83
N ASN A 42 -29.82 32.45 -1.44
CA ASN A 42 -28.88 33.19 -2.24
C ASN A 42 -28.05 32.23 -3.16
N CYS A 43 -28.20 32.38 -4.46
CA CYS A 43 -27.33 31.70 -5.41
C CYS A 43 -25.92 32.31 -5.35
N LEU A 44 -24.94 31.53 -4.91
CA LEU A 44 -23.55 31.97 -4.81
C LEU A 44 -22.79 31.74 -6.12
N TYR A 45 -22.96 30.55 -6.70
CA TYR A 45 -22.22 30.14 -7.88
C TYR A 45 -23.12 29.41 -8.88
N VAL A 46 -22.76 29.54 -10.15
CA VAL A 46 -23.35 28.78 -11.25
C VAL A 46 -22.22 28.19 -12.08
N LEU A 47 -22.11 26.87 -12.08
CA LEU A 47 -21.14 26.13 -12.88
C LEU A 47 -21.83 25.53 -14.10
N GLU A 48 -21.37 25.89 -15.30
CA GLU A 48 -21.77 25.26 -16.56
C GLU A 48 -20.72 24.23 -16.96
N TYR A 49 -21.13 23.01 -17.27
CA TYR A 49 -20.22 21.94 -17.64
C TYR A 49 -20.74 21.13 -18.83
N PRO A 50 -19.83 20.61 -19.70
CA PRO A 50 -20.22 19.84 -20.86
C PRO A 50 -20.67 18.42 -20.44
N THR A 51 -21.95 18.10 -20.64
CA THR A 51 -22.54 16.78 -20.30
C THR A 51 -22.14 15.68 -21.28
N ASP A 52 -21.63 16.03 -22.45
CA ASP A 52 -21.10 15.10 -23.45
C ASP A 52 -19.72 14.51 -23.03
N LYS A 53 -19.07 15.16 -22.07
CA LYS A 53 -17.76 14.74 -21.56
C LYS A 53 -17.81 14.20 -20.15
N TRP A 54 -18.68 14.77 -19.30
CA TRP A 54 -18.72 14.43 -17.89
C TRP A 54 -20.16 14.21 -17.44
N TYR A 55 -20.44 13.00 -17.02
CA TYR A 55 -21.68 12.72 -16.32
C TYR A 55 -21.46 13.05 -14.84
N VAL A 56 -21.76 14.27 -14.43
CA VAL A 56 -21.63 14.70 -13.04
C VAL A 56 -22.80 14.12 -12.24
N ASN A 57 -22.48 13.33 -11.20
CA ASN A 57 -23.49 12.79 -10.32
C ASN A 57 -23.98 13.89 -9.39
N GLY A 58 -25.24 14.31 -9.55
CA GLY A 58 -25.87 15.39 -8.81
C GLY A 58 -26.04 15.16 -7.32
N ASN A 59 -25.73 13.96 -6.84
CA ASN A 59 -25.97 13.62 -5.45
C ASN A 59 -24.74 13.80 -4.56
N ASN A 60 -23.60 14.20 -5.12
CA ASN A 60 -22.34 14.25 -4.38
C ASN A 60 -21.56 15.51 -4.73
N ALA A 61 -21.61 16.46 -3.85
CA ALA A 61 -20.94 17.74 -3.99
C ALA A 61 -20.47 18.23 -2.62
N CYS A 62 -19.32 18.89 -2.60
CA CYS A 62 -18.82 19.59 -1.44
C CYS A 62 -18.19 20.91 -1.91
N LEU A 63 -18.51 22.00 -1.22
CA LEU A 63 -17.91 23.30 -1.45
C LEU A 63 -17.12 23.71 -0.20
N GLU A 64 -15.83 23.90 -0.37
CA GLU A 64 -14.95 24.35 0.70
C GLU A 64 -14.02 25.46 0.18
N ASN A 65 -14.04 26.61 0.82
CA ASN A 65 -13.15 27.74 0.49
C ASN A 65 -13.18 28.16 -1.00
N GLY A 66 -14.35 28.13 -1.65
CA GLY A 66 -14.49 28.49 -3.08
C GLY A 66 -14.08 27.38 -4.05
N ILE A 67 -13.63 26.23 -3.55
CA ILE A 67 -13.31 25.05 -4.35
C ILE A 67 -14.47 24.06 -4.29
N PHE A 68 -14.98 23.70 -5.46
CA PHE A 68 -16.02 22.70 -5.62
C PHE A 68 -15.40 21.33 -5.87
N TYR A 69 -15.72 20.37 -5.02
CA TYR A 69 -15.38 18.96 -5.21
C TYR A 69 -16.60 18.22 -5.73
N GLY A 70 -16.42 17.49 -6.81
CA GLY A 70 -17.47 16.74 -7.47
C GLY A 70 -16.95 15.44 -8.07
N ALA A 71 -17.87 14.65 -8.59
CA ALA A 71 -17.54 13.38 -9.20
C ALA A 71 -18.25 13.19 -10.54
N SER A 72 -17.60 12.49 -11.46
CA SER A 72 -18.17 12.04 -12.73
C SER A 72 -18.35 10.53 -12.68
N VAL A 73 -19.59 10.07 -12.81
CA VAL A 73 -19.93 8.64 -12.75
C VAL A 73 -20.67 8.25 -14.02
N MET A 74 -20.24 7.18 -14.68
CA MET A 74 -21.02 6.55 -15.75
C MET A 74 -21.61 5.24 -15.26
N ASN A 75 -22.86 4.97 -15.63
CA ASN A 75 -23.48 3.68 -15.39
C ASN A 75 -22.91 2.64 -16.37
N GLY A 76 -22.22 1.61 -15.86
CA GLY A 76 -21.68 0.52 -16.65
C GLY A 76 -20.29 0.10 -16.27
N TYR A 77 -19.70 -0.80 -17.07
CA TYR A 77 -18.34 -1.27 -16.87
C TYR A 77 -17.31 -0.14 -17.10
N ALA A 78 -16.11 -0.35 -16.55
CA ALA A 78 -14.99 0.56 -16.70
C ALA A 78 -14.83 1.06 -18.16
N GLN A 79 -14.81 2.36 -18.29
CA GLN A 79 -14.56 3.03 -19.57
C GLN A 79 -13.55 4.16 -19.36
N PRO A 80 -12.75 4.49 -20.37
CA PRO A 80 -11.90 5.67 -20.31
C PRO A 80 -12.73 6.93 -20.02
N ASP A 81 -12.13 7.86 -19.29
CA ASP A 81 -12.76 9.15 -18.93
C ASP A 81 -14.04 9.03 -18.09
N SER A 82 -14.10 8.05 -17.19
CA SER A 82 -15.25 7.83 -16.32
C SER A 82 -14.88 7.45 -14.91
N CYS A 83 -15.82 7.66 -13.97
CA CYS A 83 -15.70 7.24 -12.58
C CYS A 83 -14.51 7.88 -11.86
N PHE A 84 -14.46 9.21 -11.86
CA PHE A 84 -13.39 9.99 -11.25
C PHE A 84 -13.92 11.13 -10.37
N MET A 85 -13.07 11.60 -9.47
CA MET A 85 -13.27 12.83 -8.70
C MET A 85 -12.61 14.02 -9.40
N PHE A 86 -13.09 15.23 -9.11
CA PHE A 86 -12.46 16.46 -9.58
C PHE A 86 -12.63 17.61 -8.59
N ALA A 87 -11.72 18.58 -8.66
CA ALA A 87 -11.84 19.85 -7.97
C ALA A 87 -11.86 21.02 -8.96
N TYR A 88 -12.75 21.97 -8.71
CA TYR A 88 -12.96 23.15 -9.56
C TYR A 88 -12.97 24.42 -8.72
N ASP A 89 -12.10 25.36 -9.06
CA ASP A 89 -12.06 26.70 -8.47
C ASP A 89 -13.17 27.54 -9.08
N LEU A 90 -14.17 27.85 -8.30
CA LEU A 90 -15.35 28.60 -8.76
C LEU A 90 -15.08 30.08 -8.97
N GLU A 91 -14.11 30.67 -8.25
CA GLU A 91 -13.77 32.08 -8.40
C GLU A 91 -12.97 32.35 -9.67
N ASN A 92 -12.05 31.44 -9.99
CA ASN A 92 -11.19 31.55 -11.17
C ASN A 92 -11.72 30.76 -12.37
N GLU A 93 -12.87 30.10 -12.24
CA GLU A 93 -13.48 29.27 -13.28
C GLU A 93 -12.53 28.24 -13.88
N LYS A 94 -11.81 27.50 -12.98
CA LYS A 94 -10.71 26.64 -13.40
C LYS A 94 -10.79 25.26 -12.79
N LEU A 95 -10.68 24.23 -13.63
CA LEU A 95 -10.40 22.87 -13.16
C LEU A 95 -9.01 22.83 -12.53
N LEU A 96 -8.93 22.48 -11.24
CA LEU A 96 -7.68 22.36 -10.50
C LEU A 96 -7.03 21.00 -10.77
N TRP A 97 -7.80 19.93 -10.58
CA TRP A 97 -7.36 18.58 -10.81
C TRP A 97 -8.51 17.63 -11.12
N ARG A 98 -8.18 16.49 -11.64
CA ARG A 98 -9.02 15.33 -11.85
C ARG A 98 -8.23 14.08 -11.39
N SER A 99 -8.86 13.19 -10.63
CA SER A 99 -8.25 11.92 -10.23
C SER A 99 -8.08 10.95 -11.41
N ALA A 100 -7.41 9.84 -11.18
CA ALA A 100 -7.40 8.73 -12.13
C ALA A 100 -8.82 8.21 -12.39
N ASP A 101 -9.02 7.53 -13.52
CA ASP A 101 -10.24 6.80 -13.80
C ASP A 101 -10.42 5.65 -12.80
N GLN A 102 -11.68 5.26 -12.56
CA GLN A 102 -12.03 4.16 -11.66
C GLN A 102 -11.66 4.39 -10.19
N THR A 103 -11.70 5.64 -9.73
CA THR A 103 -11.53 5.99 -8.32
C THR A 103 -12.84 6.26 -7.60
N TYR A 104 -13.93 6.48 -8.35
CA TYR A 104 -15.22 6.86 -7.75
C TYR A 104 -16.43 6.34 -8.51
N ASN A 105 -17.30 5.59 -7.80
CA ASN A 105 -18.69 5.32 -8.22
C ASN A 105 -19.63 5.04 -7.02
N SER A 106 -19.20 5.35 -5.79
CA SER A 106 -20.03 5.25 -4.59
C SER A 106 -21.15 6.31 -4.58
N MET A 107 -22.09 6.19 -3.63
CA MET A 107 -23.20 7.15 -3.49
C MET A 107 -22.75 8.47 -2.91
N ASN A 108 -21.65 8.49 -2.14
CA ASN A 108 -21.06 9.70 -1.60
C ASN A 108 -19.53 9.60 -1.49
N PHE A 109 -18.91 10.72 -1.22
CA PHE A 109 -17.53 10.86 -0.78
C PHE A 109 -17.50 11.76 0.47
N LEU A 110 -16.39 11.72 1.21
CA LEU A 110 -16.19 12.55 2.39
C LEU A 110 -14.89 13.35 2.24
N VAL A 111 -14.93 14.62 2.60
CA VAL A 111 -13.75 15.47 2.69
C VAL A 111 -13.40 15.64 4.17
N LYS A 112 -12.19 15.22 4.57
CA LYS A 112 -11.71 15.38 5.94
C LYS A 112 -10.26 15.88 5.92
N GLY A 113 -10.03 17.09 6.42
CA GLY A 113 -8.73 17.74 6.37
C GLY A 113 -8.21 17.86 4.93
N ASP A 114 -7.08 17.26 4.65
CA ASP A 114 -6.44 17.26 3.32
C ASP A 114 -6.73 15.99 2.50
N VAL A 115 -7.64 15.14 2.95
CA VAL A 115 -7.98 13.84 2.34
C VAL A 115 -9.43 13.81 1.87
N ILE A 116 -9.66 13.15 0.74
CA ILE A 116 -10.99 12.77 0.26
C ILE A 116 -11.10 11.25 0.30
N PHE A 117 -12.08 10.74 1.08
CA PHE A 117 -12.46 9.33 1.04
C PHE A 117 -13.52 9.13 -0.02
N CYS A 118 -13.28 8.20 -0.93
CA CYS A 118 -14.21 7.84 -1.99
C CYS A 118 -14.11 6.35 -2.31
N GLY A 119 -15.04 5.81 -3.08
CA GLY A 119 -15.07 4.38 -3.36
C GLY A 119 -15.33 4.06 -4.82
N TYR A 120 -14.71 2.97 -5.27
CA TYR A 120 -14.95 2.39 -6.58
C TYR A 120 -15.06 0.88 -6.48
N GLY A 121 -15.88 0.30 -7.35
CA GLY A 121 -16.00 -1.12 -7.56
C GLY A 121 -17.15 -1.47 -8.52
N PHE A 122 -17.09 -2.65 -9.11
CA PHE A 122 -18.15 -3.17 -9.97
C PHE A 122 -18.12 -4.71 -10.02
N THR A 123 -19.16 -5.33 -10.55
CA THR A 123 -19.44 -6.79 -10.47
C THR A 123 -18.26 -7.70 -10.89
N ALA A 124 -17.35 -7.23 -11.74
CA ALA A 124 -16.20 -8.00 -12.25
C ALA A 124 -14.88 -7.24 -12.08
N GLU A 125 -14.87 -6.19 -11.29
CA GLU A 125 -13.74 -5.33 -11.02
C GLU A 125 -13.45 -5.36 -9.52
N ASP A 126 -12.22 -5.04 -9.15
CA ASP A 126 -11.83 -4.99 -7.75
C ASP A 126 -12.50 -3.80 -7.05
N ASP A 127 -12.86 -4.01 -5.80
CA ASP A 127 -13.60 -3.07 -4.98
C ASP A 127 -12.65 -2.39 -3.99
N TYR A 128 -12.54 -1.06 -4.06
CA TYR A 128 -11.64 -0.29 -3.21
C TYR A 128 -12.33 0.89 -2.52
N LEU A 129 -11.88 1.15 -1.31
CA LEU A 129 -11.99 2.47 -0.67
C LEU A 129 -10.69 3.22 -0.97
N TYR A 130 -10.79 4.42 -1.55
CA TYR A 130 -9.66 5.27 -1.90
C TYR A 130 -9.51 6.43 -0.93
N GLN A 131 -8.27 6.81 -0.71
CA GLN A 131 -7.87 8.07 -0.11
C GLN A 131 -7.19 8.91 -1.18
N LEU A 132 -7.74 10.08 -1.47
CA LEU A 132 -7.15 11.01 -2.43
C LEU A 132 -6.62 12.25 -1.71
N ASP A 133 -5.49 12.75 -2.15
CA ASP A 133 -5.02 14.07 -1.76
C ASP A 133 -5.99 15.14 -2.26
N LYS A 134 -6.53 15.94 -1.35
CA LYS A 134 -7.54 16.96 -1.66
C LYS A 134 -7.02 18.05 -2.59
N ASN A 135 -5.71 18.31 -2.59
CA ASN A 135 -5.11 19.40 -3.36
C ASN A 135 -4.69 18.97 -4.77
N THR A 136 -4.39 17.68 -4.97
CA THR A 136 -3.88 17.15 -6.24
C THR A 136 -4.79 16.15 -6.92
N GLY A 137 -5.67 15.48 -6.17
CA GLY A 137 -6.51 14.37 -6.65
C GLY A 137 -5.74 13.07 -6.89
N GLU A 138 -4.49 13.01 -6.48
CA GLU A 138 -3.69 11.78 -6.54
C GLU A 138 -4.14 10.79 -5.48
N VAL A 139 -4.02 9.50 -5.78
CA VAL A 139 -4.30 8.44 -4.81
C VAL A 139 -3.17 8.41 -3.79
N ILE A 140 -3.50 8.69 -2.53
CA ILE A 140 -2.56 8.54 -1.41
C ILE A 140 -2.50 7.06 -1.03
N ASP A 141 -3.68 6.43 -0.93
CA ASP A 141 -3.82 5.07 -0.48
C ASP A 141 -5.16 4.47 -0.93
N ARG A 142 -5.27 3.13 -0.91
CA ARG A 142 -6.51 2.40 -1.21
C ARG A 142 -6.63 1.14 -0.37
N LEU A 143 -7.77 0.91 0.21
CA LEU A 143 -8.08 -0.28 0.98
C LEU A 143 -8.94 -1.23 0.13
N PRO A 144 -8.50 -2.47 -0.14
CA PRO A 144 -9.31 -3.45 -0.85
C PRO A 144 -10.51 -3.87 0.00
N LEU A 145 -11.68 -3.89 -0.59
CA LEU A 145 -12.92 -4.32 0.05
C LEU A 145 -13.49 -5.54 -0.65
N LYS A 146 -14.34 -6.30 0.07
CA LYS A 146 -15.02 -7.47 -0.52
C LYS A 146 -16.18 -7.09 -1.43
N LYS A 147 -16.67 -5.86 -1.33
CA LYS A 147 -17.74 -5.28 -2.14
C LYS A 147 -17.56 -3.78 -2.23
N MET A 148 -18.01 -3.21 -3.33
CA MET A 148 -18.02 -1.78 -3.60
C MET A 148 -18.56 -0.99 -2.40
N PRO A 149 -17.87 0.07 -1.96
CA PRO A 149 -18.42 0.99 -0.96
C PRO A 149 -19.62 1.75 -1.54
N ASP A 150 -20.80 1.47 -1.04
CA ASP A 150 -22.00 2.19 -1.46
C ASP A 150 -22.12 3.54 -0.75
N LEU A 151 -21.87 3.55 0.56
CA LEU A 151 -22.13 4.68 1.43
C LEU A 151 -21.08 4.79 2.52
N MET A 152 -20.69 6.03 2.83
CA MET A 152 -19.72 6.32 3.87
C MET A 152 -20.23 7.39 4.83
N ALA A 153 -19.90 7.25 6.11
CA ALA A 153 -20.14 8.26 7.14
C ALA A 153 -18.95 8.33 8.08
N GLU A 154 -18.57 9.55 8.49
CA GLU A 154 -17.52 9.77 9.48
C GLU A 154 -18.17 10.11 10.84
N LYS A 155 -17.65 9.51 11.90
CA LYS A 155 -18.03 9.83 13.26
C LYS A 155 -16.94 9.40 14.24
N ASP A 156 -16.55 10.30 15.14
CA ASP A 156 -15.59 10.02 16.23
C ASP A 156 -14.28 9.41 15.72
N ASP A 157 -13.70 10.01 14.66
CA ASP A 157 -12.48 9.57 13.95
C ASP A 157 -12.55 8.14 13.40
N ARG A 158 -13.77 7.70 13.08
CA ARG A 158 -14.02 6.43 12.41
C ARG A 158 -14.81 6.64 11.14
N LEU A 159 -14.37 5.96 10.10
CA LEU A 159 -15.08 5.87 8.83
C LEU A 159 -15.96 4.60 8.85
N TYR A 160 -17.25 4.80 8.72
CA TYR A 160 -18.23 3.74 8.56
C TYR A 160 -18.51 3.57 7.08
N VAL A 161 -18.25 2.39 6.55
CA VAL A 161 -18.43 2.09 5.12
C VAL A 161 -19.47 1.00 4.97
N HIS A 162 -20.58 1.32 4.32
CA HIS A 162 -21.62 0.38 3.97
C HIS A 162 -21.43 -0.11 2.54
N THR A 163 -21.53 -1.42 2.35
CA THR A 163 -21.52 -2.08 1.05
C THR A 163 -22.75 -2.96 0.91
N TYR A 164 -23.01 -3.50 -0.27
CA TYR A 164 -24.16 -4.40 -0.50
C TYR A 164 -24.28 -5.56 0.50
N SER A 165 -23.17 -6.06 1.06
CA SER A 165 -23.16 -7.26 1.91
C SER A 165 -22.35 -7.14 3.20
N TYR A 166 -21.60 -6.07 3.39
CA TYR A 166 -20.68 -5.89 4.52
C TYR A 166 -20.72 -4.46 5.01
N ASP A 167 -20.53 -4.31 6.31
CA ASP A 167 -20.28 -3.03 6.95
C ASP A 167 -18.87 -3.04 7.53
N TYR A 168 -18.13 -1.97 7.30
CA TYR A 168 -16.77 -1.80 7.82
C TYR A 168 -16.76 -0.61 8.78
N VAL A 169 -15.91 -0.71 9.78
CA VAL A 169 -15.54 0.40 10.66
C VAL A 169 -14.04 0.53 10.59
N ILE A 170 -13.58 1.64 10.05
CA ILE A 170 -12.17 1.91 9.80
C ILE A 170 -11.78 3.07 10.73
N GLU A 171 -10.72 2.94 11.48
CA GLU A 171 -10.18 4.03 12.28
C GLU A 171 -9.46 5.01 11.36
N ILE A 172 -9.83 6.29 11.41
CA ILE A 172 -9.16 7.33 10.64
C ILE A 172 -7.95 7.76 11.47
N GLY A 173 -6.79 7.18 11.17
CA GLY A 173 -5.51 7.62 11.71
C GLY A 173 -5.10 8.98 11.13
N ASN A 174 -4.31 9.73 11.88
CA ASN A 174 -3.66 10.91 11.33
C ASN A 174 -2.36 10.47 10.66
N HIS A 175 -2.42 10.15 9.39
CA HIS A 175 -1.25 9.71 8.59
C HIS A 175 -0.06 10.68 8.74
N THR A 176 -0.32 11.98 8.84
CA THR A 176 0.71 12.99 9.10
C THR A 176 1.37 12.80 10.48
N GLU A 177 0.60 12.45 11.52
CA GLU A 177 1.15 12.20 12.86
C GLU A 177 1.93 10.88 12.90
N ILE A 178 1.41 9.82 12.28
CA ILE A 178 2.11 8.53 12.20
C ILE A 178 3.40 8.67 11.39
N ASN A 179 3.36 9.31 10.23
CA ASN A 179 4.56 9.59 9.44
C ASN A 179 5.56 10.43 10.23
N GLN A 180 5.11 11.40 11.03
CA GLN A 180 6.00 12.17 11.88
C GLN A 180 6.65 11.31 12.99
N ILE A 181 5.93 10.33 13.53
CA ILE A 181 6.49 9.37 14.50
C ILE A 181 7.59 8.55 13.85
N TYR A 182 7.38 8.04 12.63
CA TYR A 182 8.41 7.32 11.88
C TYR A 182 9.62 8.20 11.56
N LEU A 183 9.40 9.43 11.09
CA LEU A 183 10.49 10.39 10.81
C LEU A 183 11.26 10.76 12.07
N ASN A 184 10.61 10.93 13.21
CA ASN A 184 11.28 11.18 14.49
C ASN A 184 12.14 9.98 14.91
N ALA A 185 11.66 8.76 14.67
CA ALA A 185 12.45 7.55 14.96
C ALA A 185 13.67 7.42 14.04
N VAL A 186 13.54 7.83 12.78
CA VAL A 186 14.68 7.92 11.84
C VAL A 186 15.69 8.98 12.30
N GLU A 187 15.24 10.17 12.69
CA GLU A 187 16.10 11.22 13.22
C GLU A 187 16.83 10.76 14.51
N GLU A 188 16.13 10.02 15.40
CA GLU A 188 16.77 9.46 16.59
C GLU A 188 17.81 8.42 16.22
N LEU A 189 17.54 7.52 15.26
CA LEU A 189 18.52 6.57 14.74
C LEU A 189 19.76 7.27 14.21
N GLU A 190 19.61 8.30 13.37
CA GLU A 190 20.72 9.08 12.81
C GLU A 190 21.56 9.74 13.90
N ASN A 191 20.92 10.30 14.93
CA ASN A 191 21.62 11.04 16.00
C ASN A 191 22.26 10.13 17.05
N THR A 192 21.68 8.96 17.34
CA THR A 192 22.04 8.17 18.49
C THR A 192 22.52 6.73 18.16
N GLY A 193 22.17 6.22 16.97
CA GLY A 193 22.42 4.84 16.57
C GLY A 193 21.46 3.83 17.18
N TYR A 194 20.37 4.28 17.83
CA TYR A 194 19.35 3.36 18.36
C TYR A 194 18.23 3.16 17.34
N LEU A 195 17.88 1.90 17.13
CA LEU A 195 16.73 1.48 16.32
C LEU A 195 15.41 1.84 17.01
N PRO A 196 14.29 1.92 16.27
CA PRO A 196 12.99 2.30 16.83
C PRO A 196 12.52 1.48 18.06
N ASN A 197 12.93 0.22 18.15
CA ASN A 197 12.63 -0.65 19.30
C ASN A 197 13.60 -0.48 20.49
N GLY A 198 14.55 0.47 20.40
CA GLY A 198 15.55 0.76 21.43
C GLY A 198 16.81 -0.12 21.39
N ASP A 199 16.92 -1.03 20.42
CA ASP A 199 18.16 -1.79 20.21
C ASP A 199 19.23 -0.89 19.56
N TYR A 200 20.50 -1.07 20.01
CA TYR A 200 21.59 -0.33 19.42
C TYR A 200 22.01 -0.93 18.08
N CYS A 201 21.89 -0.15 17.02
CA CYS A 201 22.42 -0.52 15.73
C CYS A 201 23.93 -0.36 15.72
N TYR A 202 24.66 -1.46 15.58
CA TYR A 202 26.11 -1.43 15.53
C TYR A 202 26.58 -0.90 14.17
N VAL A 203 26.66 0.41 14.09
CA VAL A 203 27.31 1.11 12.96
C VAL A 203 28.77 1.27 13.36
N ASP A 204 29.66 0.60 12.61
CA ASP A 204 31.07 0.37 12.96
C ASP A 204 31.83 1.57 13.53
N ASN A 205 32.54 1.32 14.62
CA ASN A 205 33.70 2.07 15.14
C ASN A 205 33.49 3.52 15.60
N GLY A 206 32.29 3.92 15.98
CA GLY A 206 32.05 5.24 16.62
C GLY A 206 32.24 6.42 15.66
N THR A 207 31.98 6.20 14.37
CA THR A 207 32.12 7.21 13.33
C THR A 207 30.79 7.78 12.86
N GLY A 208 29.63 7.23 13.28
CA GLY A 208 28.29 7.61 12.85
C GLY A 208 28.02 7.37 11.36
N PHE A 209 26.79 7.58 10.94
CA PHE A 209 26.37 7.40 9.54
C PHE A 209 27.10 8.33 8.54
N GLU A 210 27.56 9.51 8.97
CA GLU A 210 28.25 10.49 8.09
C GLU A 210 29.55 9.99 7.46
N LYS A 211 30.23 9.01 8.08
CA LYS A 211 31.52 8.52 7.58
C LYS A 211 31.43 7.27 6.72
N GLN A 212 30.24 6.73 6.54
CA GLN A 212 30.02 5.53 5.71
C GLN A 212 29.87 5.81 4.20
N LYS A 213 30.24 7.01 3.74
CA LYS A 213 30.20 7.41 2.31
C LYS A 213 31.03 6.54 1.36
N GLU A 214 31.83 5.60 1.89
CA GLU A 214 32.64 4.67 1.12
C GLU A 214 32.07 3.25 1.06
N LEU A 215 30.89 3.00 1.64
CA LEU A 215 30.21 1.71 1.56
C LEU A 215 29.64 1.47 0.16
N ALA A 216 29.59 0.21 -0.25
CA ALA A 216 29.06 -0.19 -1.55
C ALA A 216 27.57 0.13 -1.72
N TYR A 217 26.83 0.21 -0.59
CA TYR A 217 25.41 0.51 -0.53
C TYR A 217 25.11 1.58 0.51
N PRO A 218 24.12 2.46 0.29
CA PRO A 218 23.75 3.48 1.26
C PRO A 218 22.97 2.85 2.43
N ASN A 219 23.12 3.43 3.63
CA ASN A 219 22.12 3.22 4.67
C ASN A 219 20.87 4.01 4.29
N GLU A 220 19.71 3.38 4.39
CA GLU A 220 18.49 3.93 3.80
C GLU A 220 17.25 3.54 4.58
N PHE A 221 16.18 4.31 4.39
CA PHE A 221 14.87 4.01 4.94
C PHE A 221 13.77 4.31 3.93
N VAL A 222 12.62 3.72 4.12
CA VAL A 222 11.38 4.06 3.43
C VAL A 222 10.20 3.80 4.36
N ILE A 223 9.18 4.65 4.27
CA ILE A 223 7.89 4.47 4.95
C ILE A 223 6.91 4.02 3.88
N TYR A 224 6.36 2.83 4.02
CA TYR A 224 5.51 2.22 3.01
C TYR A 224 4.67 1.07 3.60
N ASP A 225 3.42 0.93 3.18
CA ASP A 225 2.58 -0.23 3.48
C ASP A 225 3.06 -1.44 2.65
N ILE A 226 3.98 -2.21 3.22
CA ILE A 226 4.66 -3.30 2.50
C ILE A 226 3.87 -4.61 2.49
N ASN A 227 2.82 -4.71 3.29
CA ASN A 227 1.99 -5.92 3.40
C ASN A 227 0.56 -5.72 2.90
N ASP A 228 0.23 -4.51 2.39
CA ASP A 228 -1.06 -4.11 1.81
C ASP A 228 -2.22 -4.23 2.83
N ASP A 229 -1.97 -3.90 4.12
CA ASP A 229 -2.98 -3.91 5.16
C ASP A 229 -3.53 -2.52 5.53
N GLY A 230 -3.06 -1.48 4.85
CA GLY A 230 -3.47 -0.09 5.00
C GLY A 230 -2.74 0.65 6.12
N ILE A 231 -1.67 0.08 6.67
CA ILE A 231 -0.85 0.71 7.71
C ILE A 231 0.59 0.72 7.21
N ASP A 232 1.18 1.91 7.13
CA ASP A 232 2.58 2.03 6.74
C ASP A 232 3.52 1.38 7.75
N GLU A 233 4.59 0.79 7.26
CA GLU A 233 5.75 0.35 7.99
C GLU A 233 6.96 1.24 7.73
N LEU A 234 7.87 1.29 8.69
CA LEU A 234 9.20 1.84 8.52
C LEU A 234 10.17 0.72 8.17
N LEU A 235 10.66 0.72 6.94
CA LEU A 235 11.71 -0.17 6.48
C LEU A 235 13.05 0.53 6.64
N ILE A 236 14.03 -0.13 7.23
CA ILE A 236 15.38 0.39 7.44
C ILE A 236 16.38 -0.61 6.88
N GLY A 237 17.26 -0.13 6.00
CA GLY A 237 18.39 -0.88 5.48
C GLY A 237 19.69 -0.32 6.06
N ILE A 238 20.46 -1.16 6.75
CA ILE A 238 21.77 -0.80 7.30
C ILE A 238 22.82 -1.70 6.67
N GLU A 239 23.79 -1.11 6.00
CA GLU A 239 24.93 -1.85 5.50
C GLU A 239 26.12 -1.69 6.43
N GLY A 240 26.60 -2.80 6.95
CA GLY A 240 27.80 -2.87 7.76
C GLY A 240 29.08 -3.03 6.90
N THR A 241 30.23 -3.03 7.57
CA THR A 241 31.54 -3.21 6.93
C THR A 241 31.78 -4.62 6.40
N CYS A 242 30.93 -5.57 6.79
CA CYS A 242 30.91 -6.94 6.24
C CYS A 242 29.47 -7.45 6.17
N ASN A 243 29.22 -8.45 5.35
CA ASN A 243 27.88 -9.00 5.12
C ASN A 243 27.17 -9.53 6.40
N SER A 244 27.92 -9.81 7.45
CA SER A 244 27.34 -10.23 8.73
C SER A 244 26.84 -9.07 9.59
N ASP A 245 27.21 -7.84 9.25
CA ASP A 245 26.88 -6.63 10.00
C ASP A 245 25.80 -5.82 9.25
N SER A 246 25.42 -6.25 8.04
CA SER A 246 24.37 -5.62 7.26
C SER A 246 23.03 -6.21 7.64
N ALA A 247 22.03 -5.35 7.86
CA ALA A 247 20.71 -5.76 8.29
C ALA A 247 19.59 -4.98 7.61
N GLN A 248 18.45 -5.59 7.52
CA GLN A 248 17.22 -4.98 7.01
C GLN A 248 16.09 -5.24 7.98
N TYR A 249 15.39 -4.19 8.38
CA TYR A 249 14.36 -4.20 9.40
C TYR A 249 13.05 -3.67 8.86
N ILE A 250 11.94 -4.21 9.38
CA ILE A 250 10.60 -3.66 9.18
C ILE A 250 9.99 -3.42 10.55
N TYR A 251 9.61 -2.18 10.82
CA TYR A 251 8.96 -1.76 12.05
C TYR A 251 7.58 -1.21 11.77
N ARG A 252 6.65 -1.47 12.70
CA ARG A 252 5.34 -0.82 12.75
C ARG A 252 5.16 -0.10 14.07
N PHE A 253 4.60 1.11 14.04
CA PHE A 253 4.19 1.78 15.26
C PHE A 253 2.82 1.28 15.72
N SER A 254 2.75 0.79 16.94
CA SER A 254 1.51 0.36 17.60
C SER A 254 0.94 1.51 18.41
N GLU A 255 -0.10 2.18 17.92
CA GLU A 255 -0.77 3.26 18.65
C GLU A 255 -1.32 2.79 20.00
N LYS A 256 -1.82 1.56 20.07
CA LYS A 256 -2.35 0.97 21.29
C LYS A 256 -1.32 0.78 22.39
N LYS A 257 -0.08 0.49 22.00
CA LYS A 257 1.03 0.26 22.95
C LYS A 257 1.93 1.47 23.07
N GLU A 258 1.79 2.46 22.15
CA GLU A 258 2.66 3.63 22.01
C GLU A 258 4.15 3.23 21.84
N GLU A 259 4.41 2.11 21.12
CA GLU A 259 5.75 1.58 20.89
C GLU A 259 5.91 1.02 19.46
N PHE A 260 7.16 0.96 19.01
CA PHE A 260 7.49 0.27 17.75
C PHE A 260 7.58 -1.23 17.96
N GLU A 261 6.94 -1.97 17.06
CA GLU A 261 7.01 -3.42 16.97
C GLU A 261 7.91 -3.81 15.79
N LEU A 262 8.88 -4.69 16.05
CA LEU A 262 9.71 -5.27 15.00
C LEU A 262 8.95 -6.41 14.32
N LEU A 263 8.61 -6.24 13.04
CA LEU A 263 7.88 -7.23 12.26
C LEU A 263 8.81 -8.19 11.52
N PHE A 264 10.01 -7.72 11.17
CA PHE A 264 10.98 -8.49 10.40
C PHE A 264 12.40 -7.96 10.65
N ASP A 265 13.35 -8.87 10.74
CA ASP A 265 14.78 -8.61 10.70
C ASP A 265 15.52 -9.68 9.89
N TYR A 266 16.42 -9.26 9.04
CA TYR A 266 17.22 -10.15 8.22
C TYR A 266 18.48 -9.46 7.69
N TYR A 267 19.31 -10.19 6.95
CA TYR A 267 20.46 -9.63 6.24
C TYR A 267 20.01 -8.65 5.14
N TYR A 268 20.85 -7.67 4.85
CA TYR A 268 20.59 -6.70 3.79
C TYR A 268 20.48 -7.38 2.41
N GLY A 269 19.63 -6.82 1.53
CA GLY A 269 19.42 -7.29 0.16
C GLY A 269 18.15 -8.09 -0.06
N CYS A 270 17.20 -8.01 0.87
CA CYS A 270 15.86 -8.54 0.67
C CYS A 270 15.16 -7.87 -0.52
N ARG A 271 14.27 -8.62 -1.16
CA ARG A 271 13.41 -8.11 -2.23
C ARG A 271 11.97 -8.28 -1.81
N PHE A 272 11.19 -7.24 -1.98
CA PHE A 272 9.80 -7.16 -1.58
C PHE A 272 8.91 -7.26 -2.80
N TYR A 273 7.90 -8.14 -2.76
CA TYR A 273 6.98 -8.41 -3.84
C TYR A 273 5.58 -7.91 -3.49
N GLU A 274 4.84 -7.40 -4.48
CA GLU A 274 3.47 -6.88 -4.30
C GLU A 274 2.47 -7.92 -3.78
N ASN A 275 2.78 -9.22 -3.89
CA ASN A 275 1.98 -10.29 -3.29
C ASN A 275 2.30 -10.55 -1.80
N GLY A 276 3.02 -9.64 -1.13
CA GLY A 276 3.36 -9.69 0.28
C GLY A 276 4.47 -10.67 0.65
N LEU A 277 5.22 -11.18 -0.35
CA LEU A 277 6.37 -12.06 -0.11
C LEU A 277 7.67 -11.26 0.01
N ILE A 278 8.56 -11.74 0.89
CA ILE A 278 9.94 -11.28 0.98
C ILE A 278 10.87 -12.39 0.53
N TYR A 279 11.68 -12.12 -0.49
CA TYR A 279 12.85 -12.92 -0.84
C TYR A 279 14.02 -12.44 -0.01
N ALA A 280 14.58 -13.31 0.83
CA ALA A 280 15.65 -12.99 1.76
C ALA A 280 16.90 -13.85 1.44
N PRO A 281 17.94 -13.27 0.81
CA PRO A 281 19.14 -14.01 0.43
C PRO A 281 19.94 -14.43 1.67
N ALA A 282 20.47 -15.66 1.68
CA ALA A 282 21.30 -16.15 2.77
C ALA A 282 22.61 -15.36 2.88
N SER A 283 23.20 -15.30 4.09
CA SER A 283 24.51 -14.70 4.29
C SER A 283 25.62 -15.47 3.59
N HIS A 284 26.67 -14.76 3.15
CA HIS A 284 27.85 -15.33 2.49
C HIS A 284 28.68 -16.29 3.37
N SER A 285 28.47 -16.33 4.69
CA SER A 285 29.28 -17.14 5.57
C SER A 285 28.79 -18.58 5.66
N GLY A 286 29.53 -19.50 5.08
CA GLY A 286 29.34 -20.93 5.31
C GLY A 286 28.93 -21.80 4.14
N TYR A 287 28.73 -21.23 2.98
CA TYR A 287 28.37 -22.00 1.79
C TYR A 287 29.50 -22.01 0.78
N THR A 288 29.74 -23.17 0.15
CA THR A 288 30.55 -23.29 -1.08
C THR A 288 29.62 -23.01 -2.24
N TYR A 289 29.79 -21.86 -2.86
CA TYR A 289 28.91 -21.38 -3.91
C TYR A 289 29.29 -21.90 -5.30
N ASN A 290 28.24 -22.21 -6.03
CA ASN A 290 28.25 -22.17 -7.47
C ASN A 290 27.90 -20.73 -7.89
N ASP A 291 28.57 -20.15 -8.87
CA ASP A 291 28.34 -18.76 -9.32
C ASP A 291 26.90 -18.51 -9.82
N ASP A 292 26.13 -19.59 -10.06
CA ASP A 292 24.79 -19.53 -10.67
C ASP A 292 23.62 -19.57 -9.69
N PHE A 293 23.82 -19.99 -8.43
CA PHE A 293 22.75 -20.10 -7.44
C PHE A 293 23.14 -19.56 -6.06
N TRP A 294 22.22 -18.80 -5.48
CA TRP A 294 22.35 -18.28 -4.13
C TRP A 294 21.20 -18.79 -3.23
N PRO A 295 21.49 -19.45 -2.10
CA PRO A 295 20.47 -19.89 -1.16
C PRO A 295 19.67 -18.69 -0.62
N TYR A 296 18.37 -18.90 -0.36
CA TYR A 296 17.50 -17.87 0.14
C TYR A 296 16.35 -18.44 0.98
N GLU A 297 15.74 -17.57 1.74
CA GLU A 297 14.51 -17.82 2.46
C GLU A 297 13.37 -16.98 1.91
N VAL A 298 12.13 -17.44 2.12
CA VAL A 298 10.93 -16.74 1.72
C VAL A 298 10.08 -16.51 2.95
N TYR A 299 9.70 -15.27 3.15
CA TYR A 299 8.84 -14.85 4.26
C TYR A 299 7.51 -14.33 3.77
N LYS A 300 6.50 -14.43 4.61
CA LYS A 300 5.17 -13.87 4.39
C LYS A 300 4.64 -13.30 5.70
N TYR A 301 3.94 -12.18 5.63
CA TYR A 301 3.30 -11.59 6.80
C TYR A 301 2.20 -12.49 7.34
N ASN A 302 2.19 -12.69 8.66
CA ASN A 302 1.16 -13.41 9.41
C ASN A 302 0.39 -12.42 10.28
N GLU A 303 -0.83 -12.08 9.88
CA GLU A 303 -1.71 -11.15 10.60
C GLU A 303 -1.97 -11.56 12.04
N MET A 304 -2.12 -12.87 12.33
CA MET A 304 -2.37 -13.35 13.69
C MET A 304 -1.14 -13.22 14.60
N GLY A 305 0.05 -13.36 14.03
CA GLY A 305 1.31 -13.23 14.74
C GLY A 305 1.86 -11.81 14.76
N ASN A 306 1.31 -10.92 13.93
CA ASN A 306 1.81 -9.56 13.66
C ASN A 306 3.32 -9.56 13.37
N MET A 307 3.77 -10.44 12.47
CA MET A 307 5.16 -10.57 12.08
C MET A 307 5.31 -11.34 10.78
N TYR A 308 6.46 -11.18 10.12
CA TYR A 308 6.82 -12.00 8.97
C TYR A 308 7.32 -13.37 9.42
N GLU A 309 6.74 -14.41 8.88
CA GLU A 309 7.12 -15.80 9.15
C GLU A 309 7.75 -16.43 7.92
N ARG A 310 8.81 -17.22 8.16
CA ARG A 310 9.45 -17.98 7.09
C ARG A 310 8.55 -19.08 6.59
N ILE A 311 8.13 -18.99 5.34
CA ILE A 311 7.31 -20.00 4.68
C ILE A 311 8.12 -21.04 3.91
N ALA A 312 9.33 -20.68 3.45
CA ALA A 312 10.23 -21.63 2.76
C ALA A 312 11.69 -21.24 2.95
N SER A 313 12.59 -22.23 2.81
CA SER A 313 14.02 -22.03 2.55
C SER A 313 14.45 -22.84 1.34
N VAL A 314 15.35 -22.29 0.52
CA VAL A 314 15.80 -22.90 -0.73
C VAL A 314 17.32 -23.02 -0.77
N GLU A 315 17.78 -24.23 -1.03
CA GLU A 315 19.20 -24.56 -1.18
C GLU A 315 19.40 -25.38 -2.45
N GLU A 316 20.55 -25.22 -3.10
CA GLU A 316 20.99 -26.08 -4.21
C GLU A 316 22.00 -27.10 -3.72
N LEU A 317 21.92 -28.33 -4.23
CA LEU A 317 22.97 -29.30 -4.15
C LEU A 317 23.50 -29.58 -5.58
N ASP A 318 24.65 -29.03 -5.89
CA ASP A 318 25.36 -29.26 -7.15
C ASP A 318 26.50 -30.25 -6.93
N LEU A 319 26.35 -31.46 -7.49
CA LEU A 319 27.37 -32.51 -7.39
C LEU A 319 28.61 -32.18 -8.23
N ASN A 320 28.51 -31.31 -9.22
CA ASN A 320 29.68 -30.89 -10.00
C ASN A 320 30.57 -29.94 -9.19
N ALA A 321 29.95 -29.09 -8.37
CA ALA A 321 30.64 -28.18 -7.45
C ALA A 321 31.12 -28.90 -6.17
N CYS A 322 30.34 -29.87 -5.66
CA CYS A 322 30.60 -30.61 -4.42
C CYS A 322 30.62 -32.13 -4.66
N PRO A 323 31.66 -32.69 -5.31
CA PRO A 323 31.73 -34.13 -5.65
C PRO A 323 31.71 -35.06 -4.43
N GLU A 324 32.13 -34.59 -3.26
CA GLU A 324 32.10 -35.33 -1.98
C GLU A 324 30.68 -35.62 -1.50
N SER A 325 29.69 -34.89 -1.99
CA SER A 325 28.28 -35.09 -1.64
C SER A 325 27.63 -36.25 -2.42
N LYS A 326 28.39 -36.98 -3.24
CA LYS A 326 27.87 -38.04 -4.12
C LYS A 326 27.05 -39.10 -3.41
N ASP A 327 27.46 -39.51 -2.21
CA ASP A 327 26.78 -40.56 -1.47
C ASP A 327 25.37 -40.13 -0.94
N ASN A 328 25.17 -38.83 -0.83
CA ASN A 328 23.90 -38.21 -0.38
C ASN A 328 23.09 -37.59 -1.52
N PHE A 329 23.62 -37.61 -2.76
CA PHE A 329 22.94 -36.98 -3.88
C PHE A 329 21.72 -37.79 -4.31
N PRO A 330 20.54 -37.15 -4.46
CA PRO A 330 19.28 -37.85 -4.77
C PRO A 330 19.12 -38.08 -6.27
N PHE A 331 19.95 -38.93 -6.87
CA PHE A 331 19.96 -39.27 -8.33
C PHE A 331 18.57 -39.60 -8.92
N LYS A 332 17.58 -39.96 -8.10
CA LYS A 332 16.25 -40.29 -8.59
C LYS A 332 15.44 -39.03 -8.96
N ASP A 333 15.83 -37.93 -8.35
CA ASP A 333 15.12 -36.65 -8.46
C ASP A 333 15.78 -35.77 -9.56
N ASP A 334 17.03 -36.10 -9.96
CA ASP A 334 17.77 -35.49 -11.06
C ASP A 334 17.26 -36.10 -12.40
N LYS A 335 16.27 -35.48 -13.03
CA LYS A 335 15.58 -36.00 -14.21
C LYS A 335 16.28 -35.64 -15.52
N ASP A 336 16.93 -34.48 -15.55
CA ASP A 336 17.68 -34.01 -16.74
C ASP A 336 19.13 -34.43 -16.75
N GLY A 337 19.67 -34.92 -15.62
CA GLY A 337 21.03 -35.47 -15.51
C GLY A 337 22.13 -34.42 -15.38
N ASP A 338 21.79 -33.19 -15.05
CA ASP A 338 22.71 -32.08 -14.88
C ASP A 338 23.48 -32.14 -13.56
N LYS A 339 23.04 -32.99 -12.63
CA LYS A 339 23.55 -33.21 -11.28
C LYS A 339 23.36 -32.06 -10.32
N LYS A 340 22.24 -31.33 -10.50
CA LYS A 340 21.77 -30.30 -9.60
C LYS A 340 20.39 -30.68 -9.06
N ILE A 341 20.17 -30.42 -7.78
CA ILE A 341 18.85 -30.59 -7.13
C ILE A 341 18.60 -29.40 -6.20
N TYR A 342 17.41 -28.88 -6.26
CA TYR A 342 16.93 -27.80 -5.41
C TYR A 342 16.09 -28.36 -4.28
N PHE A 343 16.47 -28.04 -3.04
CA PHE A 343 15.75 -28.40 -1.83
C PHE A 343 14.90 -27.20 -1.40
N VAL A 344 13.58 -27.33 -1.51
CA VAL A 344 12.64 -26.36 -0.97
C VAL A 344 12.07 -26.93 0.33
N ARG A 345 12.38 -26.31 1.46
CA ARG A 345 11.96 -26.75 2.79
C ARG A 345 10.89 -25.82 3.33
N PHE A 346 9.76 -26.39 3.71
CA PHE A 346 8.69 -25.76 4.46
C PHE A 346 8.79 -26.16 5.94
N TYR A 347 7.87 -25.65 6.78
CA TYR A 347 7.91 -25.94 8.21
C TYR A 347 7.85 -27.47 8.53
N GLU A 348 6.97 -28.22 7.85
CA GLU A 348 6.73 -29.64 8.11
C GLU A 348 7.06 -30.54 6.89
N ASP A 349 7.45 -29.97 5.74
CA ASP A 349 7.62 -30.72 4.49
C ASP A 349 8.84 -30.22 3.71
N SER A 350 9.25 -30.98 2.72
CA SER A 350 10.32 -30.60 1.82
C SER A 350 10.12 -31.16 0.42
N LEU A 351 10.41 -30.35 -0.58
CA LEU A 351 10.44 -30.78 -1.98
C LEU A 351 11.90 -30.95 -2.43
N ARG A 352 12.13 -31.89 -3.34
CA ARG A 352 13.36 -32.04 -4.10
C ARG A 352 12.99 -31.86 -5.55
N LEU A 353 13.46 -30.80 -6.13
CA LEU A 353 13.09 -30.35 -7.45
C LEU A 353 14.30 -30.38 -8.38
N ASP A 354 14.09 -30.91 -9.55
CA ASP A 354 14.96 -30.75 -10.72
C ASP A 354 14.91 -29.30 -11.22
N GLU A 355 15.87 -28.84 -12.02
CA GLU A 355 15.96 -27.44 -12.43
C GLU A 355 14.65 -26.91 -13.06
N GLY A 356 14.05 -27.68 -13.96
CA GLY A 356 12.77 -27.30 -14.59
C GLY A 356 11.64 -27.14 -13.58
N GLU A 357 11.49 -28.12 -12.66
CA GLU A 357 10.46 -28.07 -11.62
C GLU A 357 10.69 -26.93 -10.62
N TYR A 358 11.96 -26.63 -10.32
CA TYR A 358 12.32 -25.51 -9.45
C TYR A 358 11.97 -24.18 -10.10
N ASN A 359 12.29 -24.00 -11.38
CA ASN A 359 11.98 -22.78 -12.10
C ASN A 359 10.48 -22.55 -12.18
N ASP A 360 9.68 -23.57 -12.49
CA ASP A 360 8.21 -23.52 -12.50
C ASP A 360 7.65 -23.16 -11.11
N TRP A 361 8.20 -23.76 -10.04
CA TRP A 361 7.80 -23.47 -8.67
C TRP A 361 8.13 -22.03 -8.27
N LYS A 362 9.34 -21.58 -8.61
CA LYS A 362 9.81 -20.22 -8.29
C LYS A 362 9.01 -19.16 -9.04
N GLU A 363 8.78 -19.35 -10.34
CA GLU A 363 7.98 -18.45 -11.16
C GLU A 363 6.56 -18.31 -10.59
N LYS A 364 5.92 -19.42 -10.24
CA LYS A 364 4.60 -19.41 -9.64
C LYS A 364 4.56 -18.77 -8.26
N LEU A 365 5.60 -18.95 -7.43
CA LEU A 365 5.65 -18.38 -6.09
C LEU A 365 5.79 -16.85 -6.15
N PHE A 366 6.66 -16.36 -7.03
CA PHE A 366 6.95 -14.95 -7.23
C PHE A 366 6.21 -14.37 -8.45
N GLU A 367 5.00 -14.87 -8.74
CA GLU A 367 4.11 -14.38 -9.81
C GLU A 367 3.54 -13.00 -9.45
N SER A 368 4.42 -12.03 -9.23
CA SER A 368 4.08 -10.66 -8.86
C SER A 368 5.27 -9.74 -9.15
N ASP A 369 5.00 -8.47 -9.36
CA ASP A 369 6.04 -7.48 -9.54
C ASP A 369 6.75 -7.17 -8.20
N LEU A 370 7.95 -6.61 -8.31
CA LEU A 370 8.67 -6.08 -7.15
C LEU A 370 8.12 -4.70 -6.82
N PHE A 371 8.00 -4.40 -5.54
CA PHE A 371 7.74 -3.03 -5.11
C PHE A 371 8.85 -2.09 -5.60
N GLU A 372 8.46 -0.98 -6.21
CA GLU A 372 9.35 0.14 -6.52
C GLU A 372 9.41 1.10 -5.33
N LEU A 373 10.23 0.77 -4.34
CA LEU A 373 10.38 1.56 -3.13
C LEU A 373 11.29 2.78 -3.35
N ASN A 374 10.83 3.95 -2.97
CA ASN A 374 11.61 5.20 -3.03
C ASN A 374 12.44 5.37 -1.75
N TRP A 375 13.58 4.72 -1.70
CA TRP A 375 14.47 4.77 -0.54
C TRP A 375 15.10 6.14 -0.32
N HIS A 376 15.14 6.58 0.93
CA HIS A 376 15.79 7.80 1.39
C HIS A 376 17.09 7.45 2.11
N THR A 377 18.16 8.16 1.80
CA THR A 377 19.47 7.93 2.46
C THR A 377 19.44 8.47 3.89
N LEU A 378 19.91 7.67 4.85
CA LEU A 378 20.21 8.11 6.22
C LEU A 378 21.46 8.99 6.20
N SER A 379 21.44 10.12 6.92
CA SER A 379 22.46 11.19 6.86
C SER A 379 23.30 11.30 8.14
#